data_54c7fa7c9d641cedc88702468d7a6f8f
#
_entry.id   54c7fa7c9d641cedc88702468d7a6f8f
#
_cell.length_a   1.000
_cell.length_b   1.000
_cell.length_c   1.000
_cell.angle_alpha   90.00
_cell.angle_beta   90.00
_cell.angle_gamma   90.00
#
_symmetry.space_group_name_H-M   'P 1'
#
loop_
_entity.id
_entity.type
_entity.pdbx_description
1 polymer ?
#
loop_
_entity_poly.entity_id
_entity_poly.type
_entity_poly.pdbx_seq_one_letter_code
_entity_poly.pdbx_strand_id
1 'polypeptide(L)'
;MSYDVPQLLNLSQAQLDELFTRSPAGDIPDGEAKGTAIIAPGTTYTTEIAEAINHFGWQGKNFDAANGLLKNRILVFGIQAIIAKVYKGPSWVDGKECIVLDYSETSLVAQRIRDEIRLIAPGRYLGVVFWGKKRLINFALQFSSPVL
;
A
#
# COMPACT_ATOMS: atom_id res chain seq x y z
N MET A 1 8.76 -6.67 17.80
CA MET A 1 8.54 -5.22 18.01
C MET A 1 7.71 -4.68 16.84
N SER A 2 6.62 -4.02 17.15
CA SER A 2 5.78 -3.41 16.12
C SER A 2 6.10 -1.91 15.99
N TYR A 3 5.96 -1.39 14.79
CA TYR A 3 6.14 0.03 14.52
C TYR A 3 4.76 0.68 14.30
N ASP A 4 4.56 1.86 14.88
CA ASP A 4 3.41 2.69 14.53
C ASP A 4 3.72 3.47 13.23
N VAL A 5 2.72 4.16 12.69
CA VAL A 5 2.89 4.88 11.42
C VAL A 5 3.97 5.97 11.53
N PRO A 6 4.00 6.83 12.56
CA PRO A 6 5.09 7.81 12.72
C PRO A 6 6.48 7.18 12.75
N GLN A 7 6.63 6.03 13.40
CA GLN A 7 7.91 5.33 13.45
C GLN A 7 8.34 4.81 12.06
N LEU A 8 7.38 4.32 11.27
CA LEU A 8 7.66 3.85 9.91
C LEU A 8 8.23 4.97 9.03
N LEU A 9 7.77 6.20 9.21
CA LEU A 9 8.26 7.34 8.45
C LEU A 9 9.74 7.66 8.68
N ASN A 10 10.30 7.17 9.76
CA ASN A 10 11.70 7.41 10.12
C ASN A 10 12.63 6.26 9.73
N LEU A 11 12.10 5.18 9.16
CA LEU A 11 12.91 4.04 8.77
C LEU A 11 13.62 4.28 7.43
N SER A 12 14.83 3.73 7.31
CA SER A 12 15.53 3.71 6.03
C SER A 12 14.86 2.71 5.08
N GLN A 13 15.17 2.79 3.79
CA GLN A 13 14.66 1.82 2.83
C GLN A 13 15.06 0.39 3.20
N ALA A 14 16.29 0.19 3.66
CA ALA A 14 16.77 -1.13 4.09
C ALA A 14 15.95 -1.66 5.27
N GLN A 15 15.62 -0.80 6.23
CA GLN A 15 14.81 -1.19 7.39
C GLN A 15 13.37 -1.50 7.00
N LEU A 16 12.80 -0.73 6.08
CA LEU A 16 11.45 -1.00 5.54
C LEU A 16 11.43 -2.34 4.80
N ASP A 17 12.43 -2.61 4.00
CA ASP A 17 12.54 -3.88 3.26
C ASP A 17 12.69 -5.07 4.20
N GLU A 18 13.51 -4.93 5.24
CA GLU A 18 13.67 -5.98 6.25
C GLU A 18 12.34 -6.25 6.96
N LEU A 19 11.65 -5.21 7.38
CA LEU A 19 10.34 -5.35 8.02
C LEU A 19 9.34 -6.05 7.10
N PHE A 20 9.29 -5.67 5.83
CA PHE A 20 8.39 -6.28 4.86
C PHE A 20 8.71 -7.76 4.64
N THR A 21 10.00 -8.10 4.46
CA THR A 21 10.39 -9.49 4.15
C THR A 21 10.19 -10.44 5.32
N ARG A 22 10.23 -9.96 6.54
CA ARG A 22 10.00 -10.81 7.73
C ARG A 22 8.54 -10.85 8.18
N SER A 23 7.67 -10.08 7.56
CA SER A 23 6.26 -10.00 7.96
C SER A 23 5.40 -10.99 7.18
N PRO A 24 4.35 -11.57 7.80
CA PRO A 24 3.41 -12.44 7.10
C PRO A 24 2.48 -11.63 6.19
N ALA A 25 1.87 -12.30 5.22
CA ALA A 25 0.84 -11.66 4.41
C ALA A 25 -0.33 -11.19 5.26
N GLY A 26 -0.72 -12.00 6.22
CA GLY A 26 -1.92 -11.77 7.00
C GLY A 26 -3.17 -12.07 6.19
N ASP A 27 -4.33 -11.83 6.79
CA ASP A 27 -5.61 -11.98 6.11
C ASP A 27 -5.86 -10.78 5.20
N ILE A 28 -6.56 -11.01 4.11
CA ILE A 28 -7.03 -9.91 3.26
C ILE A 28 -7.97 -9.06 4.10
N PRO A 29 -7.65 -7.76 4.27
CA PRO A 29 -8.46 -6.91 5.13
C PRO A 29 -9.77 -6.51 4.46
N ASP A 30 -10.70 -6.02 5.27
CA ASP A 30 -11.96 -5.46 4.80
C ASP A 30 -12.16 -4.08 5.40
N GLY A 31 -12.90 -3.23 4.69
CA GLY A 31 -13.25 -1.92 5.17
C GLY A 31 -12.23 -0.84 4.85
N GLU A 32 -12.34 0.25 5.56
CA GLU A 32 -11.64 1.50 5.26
C GLU A 32 -10.33 1.59 6.02
N ALA A 33 -9.26 1.89 5.29
CA ALA A 33 -7.93 2.11 5.86
C ALA A 33 -7.46 3.54 5.58
N LYS A 34 -6.85 4.15 6.59
CA LYS A 34 -6.11 5.39 6.41
C LYS A 34 -4.76 5.06 5.81
N GLY A 35 -4.40 5.74 4.73
CA GLY A 35 -3.12 5.54 4.04
C GLY A 35 -2.12 6.64 4.36
N THR A 36 -0.87 6.26 4.47
CA THR A 36 0.24 7.19 4.64
C THR A 36 1.36 6.78 3.70
N ALA A 37 1.76 7.67 2.80
CA ALA A 37 2.89 7.43 1.93
C ALA A 37 4.19 7.49 2.73
N ILE A 38 5.08 6.54 2.50
CA ILE A 38 6.38 6.48 3.16
C ILE A 38 7.44 6.62 2.08
N ILE A 39 8.10 7.77 2.08
CA ILE A 39 9.11 8.09 1.09
C ILE A 39 10.45 8.13 1.80
N ALA A 40 11.23 7.06 1.64
CA ALA A 40 12.52 6.96 2.30
C ALA A 40 13.46 8.03 1.78
N PRO A 41 14.24 8.69 2.65
CA PRO A 41 15.19 9.71 2.24
C PRO A 41 16.20 9.18 1.21
N GLY A 42 16.53 9.99 0.22
CA GLY A 42 17.56 9.66 -0.77
C GLY A 42 17.10 8.85 -1.97
N THR A 43 15.79 8.58 -2.10
CA THR A 43 15.28 7.91 -3.31
C THR A 43 15.15 8.92 -4.45
N THR A 44 15.47 8.47 -5.68
CA THR A 44 15.55 9.33 -6.86
C THR A 44 14.20 9.96 -7.26
N TYR A 45 13.10 9.31 -6.92
CA TYR A 45 11.76 9.73 -7.33
C TYR A 45 10.94 10.35 -6.20
N THR A 46 11.58 10.66 -5.09
CA THR A 46 10.91 11.09 -3.86
C THR A 46 10.03 12.33 -4.08
N THR A 47 10.57 13.34 -4.74
CA THR A 47 9.89 14.62 -4.91
C THR A 47 8.70 14.51 -5.85
N GLU A 48 8.89 13.92 -7.03
CA GLU A 48 7.83 13.79 -8.02
C GLU A 48 6.68 12.95 -7.50
N ILE A 49 6.98 11.87 -6.81
CA ILE A 49 5.95 10.98 -6.25
C ILE A 49 5.20 11.66 -5.12
N ALA A 50 5.90 12.37 -4.24
CA ALA A 50 5.27 13.11 -3.16
C ALA A 50 4.33 14.19 -3.71
N GLU A 51 4.75 14.90 -4.74
CA GLU A 51 3.92 15.89 -5.40
C GLU A 51 2.68 15.26 -6.03
N ALA A 52 2.83 14.12 -6.68
CA ALA A 52 1.69 13.41 -7.28
C ALA A 52 0.70 12.96 -6.20
N ILE A 53 1.17 12.38 -5.11
CA ILE A 53 0.32 11.93 -4.00
C ILE A 53 -0.42 13.12 -3.39
N ASN A 54 0.28 14.22 -3.16
CA ASN A 54 -0.33 15.42 -2.60
C ASN A 54 -1.31 16.07 -3.57
N HIS A 55 -0.97 16.09 -4.86
CA HIS A 55 -1.84 16.67 -5.89
C HIS A 55 -3.18 15.93 -5.99
N PHE A 56 -3.16 14.61 -5.95
CA PHE A 56 -4.37 13.80 -6.01
C PHE A 56 -5.07 13.66 -4.67
N GLY A 57 -4.42 14.03 -3.57
CA GLY A 57 -5.02 13.94 -2.24
C GLY A 57 -5.34 12.51 -1.81
N TRP A 58 -4.39 11.59 -2.04
CA TRP A 58 -4.56 10.20 -1.63
C TRP A 58 -4.67 10.09 -0.10
N GLN A 59 -5.72 9.42 0.37
CA GLN A 59 -6.02 9.29 1.79
C GLN A 59 -6.00 7.86 2.30
N GLY A 60 -6.03 6.90 1.42
CA GLY A 60 -6.07 5.50 1.81
C GLY A 60 -6.86 4.64 0.84
N LYS A 61 -7.32 3.51 1.34
CA LYS A 61 -7.99 2.49 0.54
C LYS A 61 -9.21 1.97 1.30
N ASN A 62 -10.24 1.62 0.53
CA ASN A 62 -11.43 0.97 1.06
C ASN A 62 -11.54 -0.41 0.43
N PHE A 63 -11.38 -1.46 1.24
CA PHE A 63 -11.36 -2.84 0.80
C PHE A 63 -12.74 -3.46 0.83
N ASP A 64 -13.04 -4.21 -0.21
CA ASP A 64 -14.22 -5.08 -0.31
C ASP A 64 -13.72 -6.52 -0.41
N ALA A 65 -13.48 -7.15 0.72
CA ALA A 65 -12.90 -8.48 0.78
C ALA A 65 -13.81 -9.53 0.14
N ALA A 66 -15.12 -9.38 0.27
CA ALA A 66 -16.08 -10.33 -0.28
C ALA A 66 -16.00 -10.43 -1.80
N ASN A 67 -15.71 -9.32 -2.47
CA ASN A 67 -15.61 -9.24 -3.93
C ASN A 67 -14.17 -9.23 -4.46
N GLY A 68 -13.17 -9.26 -3.57
CA GLY A 68 -11.77 -9.25 -3.96
C GLY A 68 -11.34 -7.95 -4.63
N LEU A 69 -11.88 -6.83 -4.18
CA LEU A 69 -11.63 -5.51 -4.76
C LEU A 69 -11.28 -4.49 -3.68
N LEU A 70 -10.67 -3.40 -4.12
CA LEU A 70 -10.53 -2.20 -3.30
C LEU A 70 -10.73 -0.96 -4.14
N LYS A 71 -11.08 0.15 -3.48
CA LYS A 71 -11.15 1.48 -4.06
C LYS A 71 -10.19 2.39 -3.33
N ASN A 72 -9.40 3.17 -4.07
CA ASN A 72 -8.57 4.18 -3.45
C ASN A 72 -9.41 5.39 -3.04
N ARG A 73 -9.08 5.98 -1.89
CA ARG A 73 -9.74 7.18 -1.38
C ARG A 73 -8.94 8.39 -1.85
N ILE A 74 -9.52 9.13 -2.78
CA ILE A 74 -8.89 10.31 -3.39
C ILE A 74 -9.81 11.50 -3.23
N LEU A 75 -9.27 12.64 -2.75
CA LEU A 75 -10.06 13.84 -2.45
C LEU A 75 -10.44 14.67 -3.67
N VAL A 76 -9.63 14.63 -4.72
CA VAL A 76 -9.68 15.64 -5.77
C VAL A 76 -10.55 15.18 -6.95
N PHE A 77 -11.47 16.08 -7.38
CA PHE A 77 -12.19 16.03 -8.65
C PHE A 77 -13.28 14.99 -8.85
N GLY A 78 -13.86 14.45 -7.81
CA GLY A 78 -14.89 13.43 -8.02
C GLY A 78 -14.42 12.34 -8.97
N ILE A 79 -13.11 12.17 -9.09
CA ILE A 79 -12.53 11.08 -9.87
C ILE A 79 -13.02 9.79 -9.23
N GLN A 80 -13.63 8.96 -10.06
CA GLN A 80 -14.02 7.64 -9.63
C GLN A 80 -12.81 6.96 -9.03
N ALA A 81 -13.01 6.32 -7.90
CA ALA A 81 -11.94 5.67 -7.18
C ALA A 81 -11.17 4.73 -8.10
N ILE A 82 -9.84 4.80 -8.03
CA ILE A 82 -8.98 3.87 -8.74
C ILE A 82 -9.14 2.51 -8.08
N ILE A 83 -9.64 1.55 -8.83
CA ILE A 83 -10.02 0.22 -8.34
C ILE A 83 -8.91 -0.78 -8.61
N ALA A 84 -8.64 -1.67 -7.66
CA ALA A 84 -7.71 -2.77 -7.82
C ALA A 84 -8.38 -4.09 -7.46
N LYS A 85 -7.90 -5.18 -8.06
CA LYS A 85 -8.19 -6.54 -7.59
C LYS A 85 -7.28 -6.85 -6.42
N VAL A 86 -7.79 -7.60 -5.45
CA VAL A 86 -7.07 -7.98 -4.23
C VAL A 86 -7.01 -9.49 -4.13
N TYR A 87 -5.81 -10.03 -4.07
CA TYR A 87 -5.61 -11.48 -3.94
C TYR A 87 -4.26 -11.78 -3.32
N LYS A 88 -4.07 -12.98 -2.83
CA LYS A 88 -2.76 -13.42 -2.32
C LYS A 88 -1.94 -14.02 -3.45
N GLY A 89 -0.67 -13.71 -3.47
CA GLY A 89 0.26 -14.19 -4.48
C GLY A 89 1.71 -13.97 -4.08
N PRO A 90 2.66 -14.41 -4.92
CA PRO A 90 4.07 -14.25 -4.64
C PRO A 90 4.51 -12.80 -4.76
N SER A 91 5.28 -12.35 -3.79
CA SER A 91 5.85 -11.00 -3.79
C SER A 91 6.96 -10.86 -4.83
N TRP A 92 7.02 -9.73 -5.47
CA TRP A 92 8.14 -9.38 -6.35
C TRP A 92 9.40 -8.98 -5.56
N VAL A 93 9.26 -8.76 -4.26
CA VAL A 93 10.40 -8.46 -3.40
C VAL A 93 11.18 -9.71 -3.04
N ASP A 94 10.49 -10.78 -2.60
CA ASP A 94 11.15 -11.96 -2.06
C ASP A 94 10.53 -13.31 -2.49
N GLY A 95 9.51 -13.30 -3.33
CA GLY A 95 8.83 -14.50 -3.81
C GLY A 95 7.91 -15.18 -2.81
N LYS A 96 7.84 -14.70 -1.56
CA LYS A 96 6.96 -15.26 -0.55
C LYS A 96 5.57 -14.64 -0.65
N GLU A 97 4.59 -15.27 -0.01
CA GLU A 97 3.21 -14.80 -0.04
C GLU A 97 3.06 -13.36 0.45
N CYS A 98 2.31 -12.59 -0.30
CA CYS A 98 1.87 -11.25 0.08
C CYS A 98 0.43 -11.07 -0.39
N ILE A 99 -0.17 -9.94 -0.04
CA ILE A 99 -1.46 -9.52 -0.59
C ILE A 99 -1.16 -8.59 -1.75
N VAL A 100 -1.62 -8.95 -2.94
CA VAL A 100 -1.39 -8.19 -4.18
C VAL A 100 -2.57 -7.26 -4.43
N LEU A 101 -2.28 -6.01 -4.73
CA LEU A 101 -3.27 -5.02 -5.16
C LEU A 101 -2.96 -4.72 -6.63
N ASP A 102 -3.79 -5.29 -7.50
CA ASP A 102 -3.53 -5.35 -8.94
C ASP A 102 -4.47 -4.42 -9.70
N TYR A 103 -3.90 -3.41 -10.31
CA TYR A 103 -4.65 -2.39 -11.07
C TYR A 103 -4.70 -2.67 -12.57
N SER A 104 -4.03 -3.71 -13.04
CA SER A 104 -3.80 -3.93 -14.48
C SER A 104 -5.07 -4.13 -15.29
N GLU A 105 -6.11 -4.69 -14.69
CA GLU A 105 -7.37 -4.98 -15.37
C GLU A 105 -8.51 -4.04 -15.00
N THR A 106 -8.31 -3.22 -13.98
CA THR A 106 -9.39 -2.44 -13.37
C THR A 106 -9.23 -0.93 -13.53
N SER A 107 -8.06 -0.46 -13.93
CA SER A 107 -7.79 0.97 -14.06
C SER A 107 -6.94 1.27 -15.28
N LEU A 108 -7.44 2.15 -16.14
CA LEU A 108 -6.66 2.63 -17.29
C LEU A 108 -5.53 3.56 -16.83
N VAL A 109 -5.77 4.32 -15.76
CA VAL A 109 -4.79 5.30 -15.24
C VAL A 109 -3.66 4.61 -14.50
N ALA A 110 -3.98 3.55 -13.74
CA ALA A 110 -3.02 2.89 -12.87
C ALA A 110 -2.68 1.46 -13.32
N GLN A 111 -2.91 1.13 -14.59
CA GLN A 111 -2.74 -0.25 -15.09
C GLN A 111 -1.32 -0.79 -14.93
N ARG A 112 -0.32 0.07 -14.78
CA ARG A 112 1.08 -0.34 -14.58
C ARG A 112 1.48 -0.39 -13.11
N ILE A 113 0.57 -0.01 -12.21
CA ILE A 113 0.83 -0.04 -10.78
C ILE A 113 0.44 -1.40 -10.21
N ARG A 114 1.33 -1.94 -9.41
CA ARG A 114 1.09 -3.09 -8.55
C ARG A 114 1.54 -2.72 -7.16
N ASP A 115 0.64 -2.85 -6.20
CA ASP A 115 1.00 -2.73 -4.79
C ASP A 115 1.05 -4.13 -4.18
N GLU A 116 1.88 -4.26 -3.15
CA GLU A 116 1.91 -5.45 -2.30
C GLU A 116 1.83 -4.99 -0.86
N ILE A 117 1.06 -5.70 -0.04
CA ILE A 117 0.98 -5.39 1.39
C ILE A 117 1.20 -6.64 2.22
N ARG A 118 1.75 -6.43 3.43
CA ARG A 118 1.92 -7.47 4.46
C ARG A 118 1.54 -6.90 5.82
N LEU A 119 1.00 -7.79 6.66
CA LEU A 119 0.55 -7.44 8.00
C LEU A 119 1.75 -7.28 8.93
N ILE A 120 1.92 -6.08 9.50
CA ILE A 120 3.02 -5.79 10.42
C ILE A 120 2.58 -5.65 11.88
N ALA A 121 1.29 -5.45 12.10
CA ALA A 121 0.66 -5.36 13.41
C ALA A 121 -0.84 -5.51 13.24
N PRO A 122 -1.62 -5.78 14.29
CA PRO A 122 -3.07 -5.86 14.16
C PRO A 122 -3.64 -4.63 13.46
N GLY A 123 -4.34 -4.82 12.35
CA GLY A 123 -4.95 -3.74 11.57
C GLY A 123 -3.96 -2.83 10.86
N ARG A 124 -2.68 -3.15 10.82
CA ARG A 124 -1.66 -2.31 10.19
C ARG A 124 -0.87 -3.11 9.15
N TYR A 125 -0.78 -2.56 7.94
CA TYR A 125 -0.09 -3.19 6.83
C TYR A 125 0.99 -2.26 6.29
N LEU A 126 2.10 -2.84 5.89
CA LEU A 126 3.17 -2.14 5.17
C LEU A 126 3.06 -2.51 3.70
N GLY A 127 3.07 -1.50 2.85
CA GLY A 127 2.94 -1.65 1.42
C GLY A 127 4.17 -1.26 0.63
N VAL A 128 4.30 -1.85 -0.54
CA VAL A 128 5.32 -1.52 -1.53
C VAL A 128 4.60 -1.22 -2.84
N VAL A 129 5.01 -0.15 -3.51
CA VAL A 129 4.44 0.25 -4.80
C VAL A 129 5.43 -0.04 -5.92
N PHE A 130 4.96 -0.72 -6.97
CA PHE A 130 5.71 -0.95 -8.20
C PHE A 130 5.05 -0.22 -9.36
N TRP A 131 5.86 0.37 -10.21
CA TRP A 131 5.47 0.87 -11.53
C TRP A 131 6.15 -0.02 -12.57
N GLY A 132 5.35 -0.82 -13.27
CA GLY A 132 5.92 -1.91 -14.03
C GLY A 132 6.66 -2.83 -13.05
N LYS A 133 7.94 -3.07 -13.26
CA LYS A 133 8.77 -3.83 -12.30
C LYS A 133 9.65 -2.95 -11.43
N LYS A 134 9.50 -1.62 -11.53
CA LYS A 134 10.33 -0.68 -10.81
C LYS A 134 9.70 -0.33 -9.47
N ARG A 135 10.48 -0.47 -8.40
CA ARG A 135 10.03 -0.06 -7.06
C ARG A 135 10.00 1.46 -6.97
N LEU A 136 8.93 2.00 -6.39
CA LEU A 136 8.79 3.43 -6.17
C LEU A 136 8.88 3.78 -4.69
N ILE A 137 7.80 3.57 -3.95
CA ILE A 137 7.69 3.99 -2.54
C ILE A 137 7.09 2.88 -1.70
N ASN A 138 7.10 3.10 -0.40
CA ASN A 138 6.32 2.31 0.55
C ASN A 138 5.09 3.11 0.99
N PHE A 139 4.17 2.45 1.65
CA PHE A 139 3.04 3.10 2.30
C PHE A 139 2.59 2.27 3.50
N ALA A 140 1.86 2.90 4.38
CA ALA A 140 1.22 2.21 5.50
C ALA A 140 -0.29 2.33 5.37
N LEU A 141 -0.98 1.25 5.73
CA LEU A 141 -2.44 1.25 5.87
C LEU A 141 -2.78 0.96 7.32
N GLN A 142 -3.61 1.79 7.90
CA GLN A 142 -4.08 1.59 9.27
C GLN A 142 -5.61 1.47 9.25
N PHE A 143 -6.08 0.29 9.63
CA PHE A 143 -7.51 0.04 9.83
C PHE A 143 -7.87 0.39 11.26
N SER A 144 -9.13 0.76 11.47
CA SER A 144 -9.62 0.99 12.82
C SER A 144 -9.58 -0.33 13.58
N SER A 145 -9.02 -0.30 14.80
CA SER A 145 -9.02 -1.48 15.64
C SER A 145 -10.45 -1.86 15.97
N PRO A 146 -10.80 -3.17 15.94
CA PRO A 146 -12.12 -3.59 16.42
C PRO A 146 -12.27 -3.17 17.87
N VAL A 147 -13.43 -2.62 18.17
CA VAL A 147 -13.78 -2.30 19.57
C VAL A 147 -14.12 -3.60 20.25
N LEU A 148 -13.36 -3.92 21.25
CA LEU A 148 -13.58 -5.12 22.06
C LEU A 148 -14.49 -4.81 23.25
#